data_a3bfeff5bcb209f02bc6c890f389beb8
#
_entry.id   a3bfeff5bcb209f02bc6c890f389beb8
#
_cell.length_a   1.000
_cell.length_b   1.000
_cell.length_c   1.000
_cell.angle_alpha   90.00
_cell.angle_beta   90.00
_cell.angle_gamma   90.00
#
_symmetry.space_group_name_H-M   'P 1'
#
loop_
_entity.id
_entity.type
_entity.pdbx_description
1 polymer ?
#
loop_
_entity_poly.entity_id
_entity_poly.type
_entity_poly.pdbx_seq_one_letter_code
_entity_poly.pdbx_strand_id
1 'polypeptide(L)'
;ELSILSKYYGIEMVAIDTQNVRLNRFGEDMNYQQRILLIYDGIHYDPLMWEPLDNNQPIQTVFPITNNSILEMALEIAREAKASRQYTDIQNFTLRCLSCNANLTGNAQARAHAKETGHINFGEI
;
A
#
# COMPACT_ATOMS: atom_id res chain seq x y z
N GLU A 1 -1.77 8.47 9.19
CA GLU A 1 -0.48 8.98 8.68
C GLU A 1 -0.63 9.64 7.31
N LEU A 2 -1.33 8.99 6.35
CA LEU A 2 -1.58 9.60 5.05
C LEU A 2 -2.45 10.86 5.16
N SER A 3 -3.37 10.92 6.13
CA SER A 3 -4.19 12.11 6.35
C SER A 3 -3.34 13.30 6.78
N ILE A 4 -2.31 13.08 7.57
CA ILE A 4 -1.37 14.11 8.00
C ILE A 4 -0.53 14.58 6.81
N LEU A 5 -0.01 13.67 6.00
CA LEU A 5 0.77 13.99 4.82
C LEU A 5 -0.06 14.72 3.78
N SER A 6 -1.32 14.33 3.61
CA SER A 6 -2.25 14.99 2.70
C SER A 6 -2.42 16.46 3.08
N LYS A 7 -2.62 16.75 4.36
CA LYS A 7 -2.72 18.14 4.85
C LYS A 7 -1.42 18.91 4.67
N TYR A 8 -0.30 18.27 4.96
CA TYR A 8 1.01 18.92 4.88
C TYR A 8 1.33 19.36 3.46
N TYR A 9 1.06 18.52 2.48
CA TYR A 9 1.36 18.81 1.08
C TYR A 9 0.22 19.49 0.34
N GLY A 10 -0.97 19.58 0.93
CA GLY A 10 -2.13 20.16 0.28
C GLY A 10 -2.59 19.39 -0.95
N ILE A 11 -2.56 18.06 -0.88
CA ILE A 11 -2.89 17.18 -1.99
C ILE A 11 -3.72 15.99 -1.49
N GLU A 12 -4.70 15.57 -2.29
CA GLU A 12 -5.47 14.35 -1.99
C GLU A 12 -4.58 13.15 -2.22
N MET A 13 -4.58 12.23 -1.26
CA MET A 13 -3.87 10.96 -1.36
C MET A 13 -4.89 9.82 -1.43
N VAL A 14 -4.77 8.97 -2.44
CA VAL A 14 -5.66 7.82 -2.62
C VAL A 14 -4.83 6.55 -2.52
N ALA A 15 -5.09 5.76 -1.49
CA ALA A 15 -4.47 4.45 -1.31
C ALA A 15 -5.39 3.37 -1.87
N ILE A 16 -4.90 2.60 -2.82
CA ILE A 16 -5.65 1.51 -3.45
C ILE A 16 -5.26 0.21 -2.76
N ASP A 17 -6.20 -0.36 -2.00
CA ASP A 17 -5.99 -1.60 -1.26
C ASP A 17 -6.15 -2.79 -2.21
N THR A 18 -5.08 -3.56 -2.40
CA THR A 18 -5.09 -4.71 -3.30
C THR A 18 -5.79 -5.93 -2.72
N GLN A 19 -5.89 -6.04 -1.40
CA GLN A 19 -6.58 -7.17 -0.76
C GLN A 19 -8.09 -7.05 -0.90
N ASN A 20 -8.63 -5.85 -0.71
CA ASN A 20 -10.06 -5.58 -0.72
C ASN A 20 -10.53 -4.92 -2.03
N VAL A 21 -9.61 -4.52 -2.89
CA VAL A 21 -9.89 -3.79 -4.14
C VAL A 21 -10.77 -2.58 -3.86
N ARG A 22 -10.24 -1.67 -3.04
CA ARG A 22 -11.00 -0.47 -2.69
C ARG A 22 -10.09 0.74 -2.54
N LEU A 23 -10.71 1.91 -2.70
CA LEU A 23 -10.02 3.19 -2.57
C LEU A 23 -10.18 3.72 -1.15
N ASN A 24 -9.07 4.10 -0.54
CA ASN A 24 -9.05 4.85 0.72
C ASN A 24 -8.54 6.25 0.40
N ARG A 25 -9.42 7.24 0.51
CA ARG A 25 -9.13 8.61 0.11
C ARG A 25 -8.86 9.48 1.33
N PHE A 26 -7.78 10.24 1.28
CA PHE A 26 -7.35 11.12 2.36
C PHE A 26 -7.31 12.56 1.84
N GLY A 27 -8.03 13.47 2.49
CA GLY A 27 -8.10 14.87 2.10
C GLY A 27 -9.13 15.16 1.01
N GLU A 28 -10.05 14.25 0.73
CA GLU A 28 -11.08 14.44 -0.30
C GLU A 28 -12.04 15.57 0.02
N ASP A 29 -12.24 15.87 1.31
CA ASP A 29 -13.12 16.92 1.81
C ASP A 29 -12.47 18.30 1.90
N MET A 30 -11.19 18.40 1.59
CA MET A 30 -10.41 19.63 1.70
C MET A 30 -10.36 20.45 0.40
N ASN A 31 -11.03 19.98 -0.65
CA ASN A 31 -11.11 20.67 -1.94
C ASN A 31 -9.73 20.92 -2.59
N TYR A 32 -8.79 19.99 -2.41
CA TYR A 32 -7.52 20.07 -3.10
C TYR A 32 -7.71 19.89 -4.61
N GLN A 33 -6.84 20.48 -5.40
CA GLN A 33 -6.95 20.45 -6.86
C GLN A 33 -6.27 19.26 -7.50
N GLN A 34 -5.39 18.59 -6.77
CA GLN A 34 -4.57 17.50 -7.30
C GLN A 34 -4.58 16.31 -6.35
N ARG A 35 -4.29 15.14 -6.89
CA ARG A 35 -4.19 13.89 -6.13
C ARG A 35 -2.98 13.09 -6.58
N ILE A 36 -2.47 12.26 -5.66
CA ILE A 36 -1.53 11.19 -5.96
C ILE A 36 -2.18 9.86 -5.62
N LEU A 37 -1.73 8.81 -6.30
CA LEU A 37 -2.24 7.46 -6.11
C LEU A 37 -1.13 6.57 -5.54
N LEU A 38 -1.50 5.76 -4.54
CA LEU A 38 -0.59 4.81 -3.92
C LEU A 38 -1.27 3.43 -3.95
N ILE A 39 -0.51 2.41 -4.29
CA ILE A 39 -1.00 1.03 -4.17
C ILE A 39 -0.52 0.47 -2.84
N TYR A 40 -1.42 -0.21 -2.11
CA TYR A 40 -1.13 -0.72 -0.78
C TYR A 40 -1.39 -2.22 -0.75
N ASP A 41 -0.36 -3.00 -0.41
CA ASP A 41 -0.40 -4.47 -0.42
C ASP A 41 -0.65 -5.08 0.96
N GLY A 42 -0.87 -4.26 1.98
CA GLY A 42 -1.03 -4.67 3.38
C GLY A 42 0.15 -4.26 4.25
N ILE A 43 1.31 -4.01 3.69
CA ILE A 43 2.52 -3.59 4.42
C ILE A 43 3.15 -2.35 3.77
N HIS A 44 3.28 -2.35 2.44
CA HIS A 44 4.00 -1.31 1.71
C HIS A 44 3.07 -0.47 0.86
N TYR A 45 3.44 0.83 0.72
CA TYR A 45 2.82 1.77 -0.19
C TYR A 45 3.78 2.05 -1.33
N ASP A 46 3.34 1.86 -2.56
CA ASP A 46 4.09 2.20 -3.76
C ASP A 46 3.34 3.24 -4.57
N PRO A 47 4.02 4.28 -5.09
CA PRO A 47 3.34 5.27 -5.91
C PRO A 47 2.91 4.67 -7.25
N LEU A 48 1.73 5.04 -7.71
CA LEU A 48 1.28 4.74 -9.06
C LEU A 48 1.62 5.90 -9.98
N MET A 49 2.06 5.56 -11.17
CA MET A 49 2.40 6.55 -12.19
C MET A 49 1.74 6.17 -13.52
N TRP A 50 1.45 7.17 -14.32
CA TRP A 50 1.01 6.98 -15.68
C TRP A 50 2.19 7.21 -16.61
N GLU A 51 2.54 6.19 -17.38
CA GLU A 51 3.65 6.25 -18.32
C GLU A 51 3.08 6.37 -19.72
N PRO A 52 3.33 7.50 -20.42
CA PRO A 52 2.84 7.66 -21.77
C PRO A 52 3.52 6.71 -22.74
N LEU A 53 2.79 6.31 -23.77
CA LEU A 53 3.37 5.47 -24.85
C LEU A 53 4.42 6.22 -25.66
N ASP A 54 4.33 7.54 -25.65
CA ASP A 54 5.32 8.41 -26.33
C ASP A 54 6.42 8.77 -25.33
N ASN A 55 7.66 8.34 -25.63
CA ASN A 55 8.82 8.60 -24.79
C ASN A 55 9.18 10.08 -24.65
N ASN A 56 8.59 10.96 -25.46
CA ASN A 56 8.81 12.39 -25.40
C ASN A 56 7.96 13.09 -24.32
N GLN A 57 7.03 12.38 -23.70
CA GLN A 57 6.19 12.93 -22.61
C GLN A 57 6.67 12.46 -21.26
N PRO A 58 6.59 13.32 -20.21
CA PRO A 58 7.03 12.93 -18.89
C PRO A 58 6.06 11.93 -18.24
N ILE A 59 6.59 11.11 -17.34
CA ILE A 59 5.79 10.25 -16.47
C ILE A 59 4.96 11.13 -15.55
N GLN A 60 3.67 10.80 -15.41
CA GLN A 60 2.76 11.56 -14.56
C GLN A 60 2.53 10.83 -13.24
N THR A 61 2.76 11.52 -12.12
CA THR A 61 2.55 10.99 -10.77
C THR A 61 1.50 11.79 -10.00
N VAL A 62 1.18 13.00 -10.45
CA VAL A 62 0.19 13.88 -9.86
C VAL A 62 -0.93 14.09 -10.87
N PHE A 63 -2.17 13.91 -10.44
CA PHE A 63 -3.34 13.95 -11.30
C PHE A 63 -4.33 15.00 -10.83
N PRO A 64 -5.03 15.70 -11.74
CA PRO A 64 -6.12 16.60 -11.34
C PRO A 64 -7.24 15.79 -10.66
N ILE A 65 -7.90 16.36 -9.65
CA ILE A 65 -9.03 15.70 -8.99
C ILE A 65 -10.23 15.50 -9.91
N THR A 66 -10.28 16.21 -11.03
CA THR A 66 -11.32 16.04 -12.06
C THR A 66 -11.13 14.78 -12.90
N ASN A 67 -9.93 14.17 -12.84
CA ASN A 67 -9.64 12.96 -13.60
C ASN A 67 -10.10 11.72 -12.83
N ASN A 68 -11.38 11.38 -12.95
CA ASN A 68 -11.95 10.21 -12.29
C ASN A 68 -11.62 8.90 -13.01
N SER A 69 -11.28 8.95 -14.29
CA SER A 69 -10.91 7.73 -15.04
C SER A 69 -9.65 7.09 -14.51
N ILE A 70 -8.73 7.89 -13.93
CA ILE A 70 -7.51 7.34 -13.32
C ILE A 70 -7.81 6.45 -12.10
N LEU A 71 -8.89 6.75 -11.38
CA LEU A 71 -9.31 5.94 -10.24
C LEU A 71 -9.81 4.56 -10.69
N GLU A 72 -10.54 4.51 -11.80
CA GLU A 72 -10.99 3.24 -12.38
C GLU A 72 -9.82 2.40 -12.87
N MET A 73 -8.84 3.03 -13.51
CA MET A 73 -7.62 2.35 -13.94
C MET A 73 -6.82 1.80 -12.75
N ALA A 74 -6.76 2.55 -11.66
CA ALA A 74 -6.10 2.11 -10.44
C ALA A 74 -6.81 0.91 -9.81
N LEU A 75 -8.14 0.91 -9.79
CA LEU A 75 -8.92 -0.24 -9.31
C LEU A 75 -8.68 -1.48 -10.17
N GLU A 76 -8.51 -1.32 -11.47
CA GLU A 76 -8.22 -2.41 -12.38
C GLU A 76 -6.86 -3.04 -12.04
N ILE A 77 -5.85 -2.22 -11.76
CA ILE A 77 -4.54 -2.69 -11.32
C ILE A 77 -4.67 -3.47 -10.01
N ALA A 78 -5.48 -3.00 -9.08
CA ALA A 78 -5.72 -3.67 -7.80
C ALA A 78 -6.41 -5.03 -8.00
N ARG A 79 -7.36 -5.12 -8.94
CA ARG A 79 -8.01 -6.40 -9.27
C ARG A 79 -7.02 -7.40 -9.84
N GLU A 80 -6.14 -6.96 -10.72
CA GLU A 80 -5.10 -7.82 -11.29
C GLU A 80 -4.11 -8.28 -10.22
N ALA A 81 -3.69 -7.38 -9.34
CA ALA A 81 -2.79 -7.70 -8.24
C ALA A 81 -3.42 -8.72 -7.29
N LYS A 82 -4.70 -8.58 -6.98
CA LYS A 82 -5.43 -9.53 -6.14
C LYS A 82 -5.54 -10.90 -6.82
N ALA A 83 -5.85 -10.92 -8.10
CA ALA A 83 -5.99 -12.16 -8.87
C ALA A 83 -4.66 -12.93 -8.94
N SER A 84 -3.54 -12.23 -9.03
CA SER A 84 -2.19 -12.84 -9.03
C SER A 84 -1.60 -12.99 -7.63
N ARG A 85 -2.36 -12.64 -6.59
CA ARG A 85 -1.96 -12.71 -5.18
C ARG A 85 -0.69 -11.91 -4.88
N GLN A 86 -0.56 -10.74 -5.49
CA GLN A 86 0.56 -9.82 -5.26
C GLN A 86 0.30 -8.90 -4.07
N TYR A 87 -0.31 -9.42 -3.02
CA TYR A 87 -0.51 -8.71 -1.77
C TYR A 87 0.11 -9.48 -0.62
N THR A 88 0.49 -8.76 0.44
CA THR A 88 1.03 -9.40 1.64
C THR A 88 -0.11 -9.87 2.53
N ASP A 89 -0.17 -11.17 2.80
CA ASP A 89 -1.12 -11.72 3.76
C ASP A 89 -0.49 -11.69 5.15
N ILE A 90 -0.86 -10.68 5.94
CA ILE A 90 -0.28 -10.44 7.26
C ILE A 90 -0.58 -11.59 8.23
N GLN A 91 -1.69 -12.30 8.03
CA GLN A 91 -2.09 -13.39 8.92
C GLN A 91 -1.38 -14.70 8.63
N ASN A 92 -0.97 -14.92 7.39
CA ASN A 92 -0.39 -16.18 6.94
C ASN A 92 1.06 -16.09 6.48
N PHE A 93 1.65 -14.88 6.45
CA PHE A 93 3.03 -14.79 6.02
C PHE A 93 3.97 -15.39 7.06
N THR A 94 5.09 -15.93 6.58
CA THR A 94 6.03 -16.68 7.42
C THR A 94 7.16 -15.78 7.88
N LEU A 95 7.42 -15.80 9.18
CA LEU A 95 8.52 -15.07 9.83
C LEU A 95 9.49 -16.05 10.45
N ARG A 96 10.73 -15.61 10.59
CA ARG A 96 11.75 -16.33 11.34
C ARG A 96 12.27 -15.43 12.44
N CYS A 97 12.34 -15.94 13.67
CA CYS A 97 13.02 -15.26 14.76
C CYS A 97 14.52 -15.26 14.49
N LEU A 98 15.11 -14.08 14.33
CA LEU A 98 16.54 -13.95 14.04
C LEU A 98 17.42 -14.31 15.23
N SER A 99 16.84 -14.37 16.44
CA SER A 99 17.58 -14.72 17.66
C SER A 99 17.71 -16.23 17.87
N CYS A 100 16.67 -17.01 17.52
CA CYS A 100 16.67 -18.45 17.76
C CYS A 100 16.30 -19.29 16.55
N ASN A 101 16.06 -18.67 15.39
CA ASN A 101 15.69 -19.32 14.12
C ASN A 101 14.35 -20.08 14.16
N ALA A 102 13.45 -19.74 15.09
CA ALA A 102 12.14 -20.35 15.14
C ALA A 102 11.27 -19.85 13.98
N ASN A 103 10.56 -20.76 13.32
CA ASN A 103 9.64 -20.41 12.25
C ASN A 103 8.27 -20.08 12.84
N LEU A 104 7.74 -18.92 12.46
CA LEU A 104 6.48 -18.39 12.97
C LEU A 104 5.57 -18.02 11.81
N THR A 105 4.28 -18.24 11.97
CA THR A 105 3.29 -17.87 10.95
C THR A 105 2.35 -16.81 11.52
N GLY A 106 2.35 -15.64 10.88
CA GLY A 106 1.47 -14.54 11.23
C GLY A 106 1.90 -13.77 12.48
N ASN A 107 1.23 -12.62 12.71
CA ASN A 107 1.55 -11.73 13.82
C ASN A 107 1.24 -12.34 15.19
N ALA A 108 0.21 -13.17 15.27
CA ALA A 108 -0.18 -13.77 16.55
C ALA A 108 0.92 -14.66 17.12
N GLN A 109 1.53 -15.50 16.28
CA GLN A 109 2.65 -16.35 16.69
C GLN A 109 3.89 -15.53 17.02
N ALA A 110 4.17 -14.49 16.24
CA ALA A 110 5.30 -13.61 16.51
C ALA A 110 5.16 -12.91 17.86
N ARG A 111 3.97 -12.41 18.17
CA ARG A 111 3.70 -11.76 19.46
C ARG A 111 3.82 -12.75 20.63
N ALA A 112 3.29 -13.95 20.48
CA ALA A 112 3.39 -14.98 21.51
C ALA A 112 4.84 -15.37 21.78
N HIS A 113 5.62 -15.54 20.72
CA HIS A 113 7.05 -15.86 20.82
C HIS A 113 7.82 -14.72 21.50
N ALA A 114 7.56 -13.47 21.12
CA ALA A 114 8.20 -12.31 21.76
C ALA A 114 7.86 -12.22 23.25
N LYS A 115 6.62 -12.53 23.61
CA LYS A 115 6.16 -12.49 25.01
C LYS A 115 6.81 -13.60 25.84
N GLU A 116 6.97 -14.80 25.28
CA GLU A 116 7.56 -15.94 25.99
C GLU A 116 9.06 -15.84 26.14
N THR A 117 9.75 -15.40 25.10
CA THR A 117 11.21 -15.44 25.01
C THR A 117 11.87 -14.08 25.15
N GLY A 118 11.13 -13.00 24.90
CA GLY A 118 11.67 -11.65 24.82
C GLY A 118 12.37 -11.35 23.51
N HIS A 119 12.31 -12.25 22.53
CA HIS A 119 12.90 -12.04 21.20
C HIS A 119 12.00 -11.13 20.37
N ILE A 120 12.53 -10.03 19.86
CA ILE A 120 11.79 -9.04 19.11
C ILE A 120 12.30 -8.86 17.67
N ASN A 121 13.37 -9.55 17.29
CA ASN A 121 13.93 -9.45 15.95
C ASN A 121 13.37 -10.53 15.05
N PHE A 122 12.54 -10.14 14.07
CA PHE A 122 11.93 -11.04 13.12
C PHE A 122 12.29 -10.65 11.70
N GLY A 123 12.45 -11.64 10.83
CA GLY A 123 12.66 -11.44 9.41
C GLY A 123 11.73 -12.31 8.59
N GLU A 124 11.42 -11.90 7.38
CA GLU A 124 10.66 -12.71 6.43
C GLU A 124 11.50 -13.88 5.93
N ILE A 125 10.85 -15.01 5.77
CA ILE A 125 11.47 -16.19 5.19
C ILE A 125 11.38 -16.13 3.67
#